data_bee0989fa597c04d8454c0892a205481
#
_entry.id   bee0989fa597c04d8454c0892a205481
#
_cell.length_a   1.000
_cell.length_b   1.000
_cell.length_c   1.000
_cell.angle_alpha   90.00
_cell.angle_beta   90.00
_cell.angle_gamma   90.00
#
_symmetry.space_group_name_H-M   'P 1'
#
loop_
_entity.id
_entity.type
_entity.pdbx_description
1 polymer ?
#
loop_
_entity_poly.entity_id
_entity_poly.type
_entity_poly.pdbx_seq_one_letter_code
_entity_poly.pdbx_strand_id
1 'polypeptide(L)'
;MAEMTMENEKKAQEMYMQLQMIQENAKQIYKQFQVAESQLMELVMTSQSLDEFRQIKEKTEIFVPLNSGIFAKAELKKADELIVNVGANVAVKKGISSTKKLVEKQL
;
A
#
# COMPACT_ATOMS: atom_id res chain seq x y z
N MET A 1 40.54 -39.86 9.64
CA MET A 1 40.64 -38.48 9.85
C MET A 1 41.00 -37.69 8.64
N ALA A 2 41.92 -38.11 7.84
CA ALA A 2 42.13 -37.48 6.58
C ALA A 2 40.94 -37.48 5.65
N GLU A 3 39.89 -38.09 6.10
CA GLU A 3 38.74 -38.32 5.27
C GLU A 3 37.54 -37.51 5.61
N MET A 4 37.63 -36.67 6.57
CA MET A 4 36.83 -35.49 6.52
C MET A 4 37.38 -34.57 5.49
N THR A 5 37.53 -35.08 4.60
CA THR A 5 37.94 -35.05 3.28
C THR A 5 37.26 -33.88 2.61
N MET A 6 37.79 -33.51 1.52
CA MET A 6 37.24 -32.54 0.60
C MET A 6 35.74 -32.70 0.34
N GLU A 7 35.20 -33.90 0.39
CA GLU A 7 33.78 -34.16 0.20
C GLU A 7 32.93 -33.56 1.33
N ASN A 8 33.36 -33.75 2.59
CA ASN A 8 32.63 -33.20 3.74
C ASN A 8 32.76 -31.69 3.81
N GLU A 9 33.93 -31.15 3.47
CA GLU A 9 34.11 -29.72 3.36
C GLU A 9 33.26 -29.10 2.26
N LYS A 10 33.19 -29.78 1.12
CA LYS A 10 32.38 -29.36 -0.01
C LYS A 10 30.89 -29.36 0.34
N LYS A 11 30.41 -30.41 1.00
CA LYS A 11 29.04 -30.48 1.49
C LYS A 11 28.73 -29.36 2.49
N ALA A 12 29.65 -29.10 3.40
CA ALA A 12 29.49 -28.01 4.38
C ALA A 12 29.40 -26.65 3.68
N GLN A 13 30.23 -26.41 2.67
CA GLN A 13 30.16 -25.19 1.88
C GLN A 13 28.86 -25.08 1.11
N GLU A 14 28.40 -26.16 0.49
CA GLU A 14 27.13 -26.19 -0.23
C GLU A 14 25.96 -25.89 0.71
N MET A 15 25.96 -26.51 1.88
CA MET A 15 24.93 -26.26 2.91
C MET A 15 24.95 -24.83 3.41
N TYR A 16 26.13 -24.26 3.58
CA TYR A 16 26.28 -22.86 3.98
C TYR A 16 25.74 -21.91 2.92
N MET A 17 26.06 -22.18 1.65
CA MET A 17 25.53 -21.37 0.55
C MET A 17 24.01 -21.49 0.43
N GLN A 18 23.46 -22.68 0.61
CA GLN A 18 22.00 -22.88 0.64
C GLN A 18 21.36 -22.12 1.79
N LEU A 19 21.97 -22.15 2.95
CA LEU A 19 21.49 -21.41 4.11
C LEU A 19 21.47 -19.90 3.85
N GLN A 20 22.54 -19.37 3.24
CA GLN A 20 22.58 -17.96 2.85
C GLN A 20 21.48 -17.60 1.86
N MET A 21 21.24 -18.46 0.87
CA MET A 21 20.17 -18.24 -0.11
C MET A 21 18.80 -18.24 0.55
N ILE A 22 18.57 -19.16 1.48
CA ILE A 22 17.31 -19.21 2.24
C ILE A 22 17.14 -17.96 3.08
N GLN A 23 18.19 -17.49 3.75
CA GLN A 23 18.15 -16.27 4.55
C GLN A 23 17.87 -15.04 3.69
N GLU A 24 18.49 -14.94 2.51
CA GLU A 24 18.24 -13.86 1.57
C GLU A 24 16.80 -13.88 1.07
N ASN A 25 16.30 -15.04 0.70
CA ASN A 25 14.92 -15.20 0.25
C ASN A 25 13.93 -14.85 1.36
N ALA A 26 14.21 -15.27 2.59
CA ALA A 26 13.37 -14.94 3.74
C ALA A 26 13.33 -13.42 3.99
N LYS A 27 14.47 -12.73 3.86
CA LYS A 27 14.53 -11.27 3.98
C LYS A 27 13.70 -10.58 2.91
N GLN A 28 13.79 -11.05 1.67
CA GLN A 28 13.02 -10.48 0.55
C GLN A 28 11.52 -10.68 0.75
N ILE A 29 11.12 -11.88 1.18
CA ILE A 29 9.70 -12.18 1.46
C ILE A 29 9.20 -11.30 2.60
N TYR A 30 10.00 -11.12 3.65
CA TYR A 30 9.64 -10.25 4.77
C TYR A 30 9.44 -8.80 4.33
N LYS A 31 10.34 -8.29 3.47
CA LYS A 31 10.20 -6.94 2.91
C LYS A 31 8.94 -6.81 2.07
N GLN A 32 8.65 -7.78 1.23
CA GLN A 32 7.43 -7.81 0.42
C GLN A 32 6.19 -7.84 1.30
N PHE A 33 6.23 -8.61 2.37
CA PHE A 33 5.15 -8.66 3.36
C PHE A 33 4.91 -7.30 4.01
N GLN A 34 5.97 -6.60 4.42
CA GLN A 34 5.86 -5.27 5.01
C GLN A 34 5.26 -4.26 4.04
N VAL A 35 5.67 -4.30 2.77
CA VAL A 35 5.13 -3.41 1.73
C VAL A 35 3.65 -3.71 1.52
N ALA A 36 3.28 -4.99 1.41
CA ALA A 36 1.89 -5.40 1.24
C ALA A 36 1.03 -4.99 2.44
N GLU A 37 1.54 -5.13 3.64
CA GLU A 37 0.86 -4.73 4.87
C GLU A 37 0.61 -3.22 4.89
N SER A 38 1.61 -2.41 4.52
CA SER A 38 1.47 -0.96 4.42
C SER A 38 0.43 -0.56 3.38
N GLN A 39 0.43 -1.21 2.23
CA GLN A 39 -0.55 -0.97 1.17
C GLN A 39 -1.97 -1.35 1.62
N LEU A 40 -2.10 -2.46 2.33
CA LEU A 40 -3.38 -2.89 2.89
C LEU A 40 -3.92 -1.85 3.88
N MET A 41 -3.09 -1.37 4.78
CA MET A 41 -3.47 -0.33 5.73
C MET A 41 -3.91 0.96 5.04
N GLU A 42 -3.19 1.38 3.99
CA GLU A 42 -3.57 2.53 3.17
C GLU A 42 -4.96 2.35 2.55
N LEU A 43 -5.23 1.18 1.97
CA LEU A 43 -6.53 0.87 1.36
C LEU A 43 -7.65 0.84 2.38
N VAL A 44 -7.41 0.28 3.55
CA VAL A 44 -8.39 0.26 4.64
C VAL A 44 -8.70 1.67 5.11
N MET A 45 -7.67 2.51 5.30
CA MET A 45 -7.86 3.91 5.70
C MET A 45 -8.59 4.70 4.63
N THR A 46 -8.30 4.46 3.35
CA THR A 46 -9.00 5.09 2.24
C THR A 46 -10.47 4.71 2.23
N SER A 47 -10.77 3.43 2.44
CA SER A 47 -12.16 2.96 2.51
C SER A 47 -12.93 3.61 3.66
N GLN A 48 -12.31 3.73 4.82
CA GLN A 48 -12.89 4.42 5.98
C GLN A 48 -13.10 5.90 5.71
N SER A 49 -12.13 6.55 5.07
CA SER A 49 -12.23 7.96 4.71
C SER A 49 -13.38 8.22 3.73
N LEU A 50 -13.61 7.31 2.80
CA LEU A 50 -14.75 7.40 1.87
C LEU A 50 -16.08 7.27 2.60
N ASP A 51 -16.17 6.40 3.60
CA ASP A 51 -17.37 6.28 4.42
C ASP A 51 -17.64 7.55 5.23
N GLU A 52 -16.62 8.14 5.81
CA GLU A 52 -16.70 9.41 6.54
C GLU A 52 -17.11 10.55 5.60
N PHE A 53 -16.52 10.59 4.40
CA PHE A 53 -16.80 11.60 3.39
C PHE A 53 -18.26 11.55 2.96
N ARG A 54 -18.86 10.36 2.88
CA ARG A 54 -20.28 10.19 2.54
C ARG A 54 -21.22 10.89 3.51
N GLN A 55 -20.80 11.06 4.77
CA GLN A 55 -21.60 11.70 5.81
C GLN A 55 -21.45 13.23 5.82
N ILE A 56 -20.50 13.77 5.08
CA ILE A 56 -20.26 15.20 5.00
C ILE A 56 -21.35 15.84 4.13
N LYS A 57 -21.95 16.91 4.64
CA LYS A 57 -22.97 17.69 3.93
C LYS A 57 -22.34 18.67 2.96
N GLU A 58 -23.08 19.04 1.91
CA GLU A 58 -22.71 20.13 1.03
C GLU A 58 -22.45 21.42 1.80
N LYS A 59 -21.57 22.27 1.27
CA LYS A 59 -21.16 23.55 1.88
C LYS A 59 -20.43 23.40 3.21
N THR A 60 -19.97 22.21 3.55
CA THR A 60 -19.10 22.02 4.70
C THR A 60 -17.75 22.67 4.42
N GLU A 61 -17.27 23.44 5.37
CA GLU A 61 -15.94 24.05 5.27
C GLU A 61 -14.88 22.99 5.49
N ILE A 62 -13.93 22.93 4.56
CA ILE A 62 -12.80 21.99 4.63
C ILE A 62 -11.48 22.74 4.49
N PHE A 63 -10.40 22.11 4.91
CA PHE A 63 -9.06 22.64 4.75
C PHE A 63 -8.30 21.82 3.71
N VAL A 64 -7.80 22.49 2.68
CA VAL A 64 -7.03 21.86 1.61
C VAL A 64 -5.55 22.14 1.85
N PRO A 65 -4.71 21.10 1.99
CA PRO A 65 -3.29 21.32 2.20
C PRO A 65 -2.63 21.82 0.91
N LEU A 66 -1.97 22.97 1.00
CA LEU A 66 -1.17 23.51 -0.11
C LEU A 66 0.29 23.11 0.01
N ASN A 67 0.77 23.01 1.24
CA ASN A 67 2.12 22.60 1.57
C ASN A 67 2.14 22.18 3.04
N SER A 68 3.25 21.67 3.51
CA SER A 68 3.43 21.30 4.90
C SER A 68 3.17 22.52 5.81
N GLY A 69 2.12 22.45 6.63
CA GLY A 69 1.75 23.51 7.55
C GLY A 69 0.94 24.67 6.95
N ILE A 70 0.64 24.63 5.65
CA ILE A 70 -0.17 25.67 4.99
C ILE A 70 -1.44 25.04 4.43
N PHE A 71 -2.59 25.59 4.83
CA PHE A 71 -3.91 25.08 4.44
C PHE A 71 -4.76 26.21 3.89
N ALA A 72 -5.52 25.92 2.86
CA ALA A 72 -6.53 26.83 2.34
C ALA A 72 -7.92 26.39 2.81
N LYS A 73 -8.75 27.35 3.16
CA LYS A 73 -10.16 27.09 3.44
C LYS A 73 -10.91 26.92 2.13
N ALA A 74 -11.76 25.91 2.07
CA ALA A 74 -12.58 25.63 0.91
C ALA A 74 -13.97 25.15 1.35
N GLU A 75 -14.94 25.30 0.46
CA GLU A 75 -16.27 24.74 0.67
C GLU A 75 -16.44 23.52 -0.23
N LEU A 76 -17.01 22.47 0.32
CA LEU A 76 -17.34 21.28 -0.42
C LEU A 76 -18.66 21.50 -1.18
N LYS A 77 -18.62 21.47 -2.52
CA LYS A 77 -19.80 21.73 -3.35
C LYS A 77 -20.70 20.52 -3.55
N LYS A 78 -20.10 19.34 -3.77
CA LYS A 78 -20.81 18.08 -3.94
C LYS A 78 -20.12 16.98 -3.16
N ALA A 79 -20.83 16.33 -2.26
CA ALA A 79 -20.27 15.28 -1.42
C ALA A 79 -20.40 13.87 -2.01
N ASP A 80 -21.11 13.72 -3.13
CA ASP A 80 -21.42 12.44 -3.75
C ASP A 80 -20.55 12.10 -4.96
N GLU A 81 -19.69 13.03 -5.39
CA GLU A 81 -18.89 12.88 -6.59
C GLU A 81 -17.41 13.10 -6.29
N LEU A 82 -16.58 12.19 -6.75
CA LEU A 82 -15.13 12.22 -6.56
C LEU A 82 -14.42 12.15 -7.91
N ILE A 83 -13.22 12.71 -7.95
CA ILE A 83 -12.32 12.56 -9.09
C ILE A 83 -11.30 11.48 -8.73
N VAL A 84 -11.28 10.41 -9.52
CA VAL A 84 -10.46 9.23 -9.24
C VAL A 84 -9.49 9.02 -10.39
N ASN A 85 -8.21 8.88 -10.06
CA ASN A 85 -7.19 8.48 -11.03
C ASN A 85 -7.29 6.96 -11.23
N VAL A 86 -7.61 6.54 -12.45
CA VAL A 86 -7.78 5.12 -12.79
C VAL A 86 -6.58 4.52 -13.50
N GLY A 87 -5.46 5.25 -13.59
CA GLY A 87 -4.23 4.82 -14.22
C GLY A 87 -3.90 5.63 -15.48
N ALA A 88 -2.65 5.53 -15.95
CA ALA A 88 -2.17 6.20 -17.16
C ALA A 88 -2.47 7.72 -17.21
N ASN A 89 -2.44 8.39 -16.06
CA ASN A 89 -2.75 9.82 -15.90
C ASN A 89 -4.18 10.20 -16.30
N VAL A 90 -5.11 9.24 -16.30
CA VAL A 90 -6.52 9.49 -16.58
C VAL A 90 -7.29 9.60 -15.27
N ALA A 91 -7.96 10.73 -15.06
CA ALA A 91 -8.84 10.95 -13.94
C ALA A 91 -10.29 10.96 -14.42
N VAL A 92 -11.16 10.27 -13.70
CA VAL A 92 -12.60 10.21 -14.00
C VAL A 92 -13.41 10.62 -12.80
N LYS A 93 -14.59 11.18 -13.07
CA LYS A 93 -15.57 11.46 -12.02
C LYS A 93 -16.29 10.17 -11.64
N LYS A 94 -16.31 9.84 -10.37
CA LYS A 94 -17.02 8.67 -9.84
C LYS A 94 -17.79 9.03 -8.59
N GLY A 95 -18.93 8.40 -8.39
CA GLY A 95 -19.67 8.47 -7.14
C GLY A 95 -18.89 7.79 -6.01
N ILE A 96 -19.22 8.10 -4.78
CA ILE A 96 -18.56 7.54 -3.59
C ILE A 96 -18.68 6.01 -3.56
N SER A 97 -19.86 5.48 -3.84
CA SER A 97 -20.09 4.03 -3.85
C SER A 97 -19.23 3.30 -4.88
N SER A 98 -19.12 3.85 -6.08
CA SER A 98 -18.27 3.29 -7.15
C SER A 98 -16.81 3.35 -6.79
N THR A 99 -16.36 4.44 -6.20
CA THR A 99 -14.97 4.61 -5.76
C THR A 99 -14.64 3.63 -4.63
N LYS A 100 -15.54 3.45 -3.69
CA LYS A 100 -15.38 2.49 -2.60
C LYS A 100 -15.25 1.07 -3.14
N LYS A 101 -16.06 0.69 -4.12
CA LYS A 101 -15.96 -0.62 -4.77
C LYS A 101 -14.61 -0.81 -5.46
N LEU A 102 -14.09 0.23 -6.09
CA LEU A 102 -12.78 0.18 -6.74
C LEU A 102 -11.67 -0.05 -5.71
N VAL A 103 -11.72 0.63 -4.57
CA VAL A 103 -10.76 0.47 -3.47
C VAL A 103 -10.86 -0.93 -2.88
N GLU A 104 -12.07 -1.41 -2.62
CA GLU A 104 -12.31 -2.74 -2.06
C GLU A 104 -11.80 -3.87 -2.95
N LYS A 105 -11.81 -3.70 -4.26
CA LYS A 105 -11.24 -4.68 -5.19
C LYS A 105 -9.74 -4.85 -5.05
N GLN A 106 -9.04 -3.86 -4.52
CA GLN A 106 -7.60 -3.91 -4.30
C GLN A 106 -7.25 -4.52 -2.94
N LEU A 107 -8.22 -4.65 -2.08
CA LEU A 107 -8.05 -5.35 -0.81
C LEU A 107 -8.07 -6.87 -1.04
#